data_7fbe056c66e98cd8e59dc64d18a9ba9a
#
_entry.id   7fbe056c66e98cd8e59dc64d18a9ba9a
#
_cell.length_a   1.000
_cell.length_b   1.000
_cell.length_c   1.000
_cell.angle_alpha   90.00
_cell.angle_beta   90.00
_cell.angle_gamma   90.00
#
_symmetry.space_group_name_H-M   'P 1'
#
loop_
_entity.id
_entity.type
_entity.pdbx_description
1 polymer ?
#
loop_
_entity_poly.entity_id
_entity_poly.type
_entity_poly.pdbx_seq_one_letter_code
_entity_poly.pdbx_strand_id
1 'polypeptide(L)' 'ATRAKLFGVVLRILREASDYLTLDGILIVEVGNSEAALVERFPDVSFVWLDFAKGGGGVFLLESSVLAHYRAEFAAGA' A
#
# COMPACT_ATOMS: atom_id res chain seq x y z
N ALA A 1 5.95 8.86 -17.10
CA ALA A 1 5.79 8.84 -15.66
C ALA A 1 7.03 8.28 -15.01
N THR A 2 7.36 8.78 -13.88
CA THR A 2 8.51 8.35 -13.13
C THR A 2 8.08 7.53 -11.93
N ARG A 3 9.01 6.77 -11.37
CA ARG A 3 8.75 6.02 -10.14
C ARG A 3 8.32 6.92 -9.00
N ALA A 4 8.92 8.11 -8.90
CA ALA A 4 8.57 9.04 -7.83
C ALA A 4 7.11 9.46 -7.93
N LYS A 5 6.61 9.68 -9.15
CA LYS A 5 5.23 10.05 -9.37
C LYS A 5 4.28 8.90 -9.02
N LEU A 6 4.64 7.69 -9.42
CA LEU A 6 3.85 6.51 -9.08
C LEU A 6 3.83 6.29 -7.57
N PHE A 7 4.96 6.44 -6.92
CA PHE A 7 5.05 6.29 -5.48
C PHE A 7 4.17 7.30 -4.75
N GLY A 8 4.12 8.54 -5.24
CA GLY A 8 3.23 9.56 -4.69
C GLY A 8 1.77 9.17 -4.77
N VAL A 9 1.36 8.55 -5.88
CA VAL A 9 -0.01 8.04 -6.04
C VAL A 9 -0.29 6.94 -5.01
N VAL A 10 0.65 6.02 -4.81
CA VAL A 10 0.50 4.94 -3.84
C VAL A 10 0.35 5.50 -2.43
N LEU A 11 1.17 6.48 -2.06
CA LEU A 11 1.08 7.11 -0.74
C LEU A 11 -0.28 7.75 -0.53
N ARG A 12 -0.82 8.39 -1.57
CA ARG A 12 -2.14 8.99 -1.50
C ARG A 12 -3.22 7.94 -1.31
N ILE A 13 -3.12 6.82 -2.03
CA ILE A 13 -4.07 5.72 -1.89
C ILE A 13 -4.05 5.19 -0.46
N LEU A 14 -2.87 4.96 0.10
CA LEU A 14 -2.73 4.46 1.47
C LEU A 14 -3.35 5.42 2.48
N ARG A 15 -3.17 6.71 2.28
CA ARG A 15 -3.70 7.74 3.17
C ARG A 15 -5.22 7.81 3.13
N GLU A 16 -5.82 7.63 1.96
CA GLU A 16 -7.24 7.89 1.75
C GLU A 16 -8.13 6.66 1.67
N ALA A 17 -7.55 5.48 1.42
CA ALA A 17 -8.34 4.29 1.10
C ALA A 17 -9.32 3.89 2.21
N SER A 18 -8.96 4.09 3.46
CA SER A 18 -9.84 3.70 4.57
C SER A 18 -11.15 4.47 4.57
N ASP A 19 -11.22 5.61 3.90
CA ASP A 19 -12.45 6.40 3.79
C ASP A 19 -13.44 5.77 2.81
N TYR A 20 -12.98 4.86 1.95
CA TYR A 20 -13.77 4.29 0.87
C TYR A 20 -14.04 2.81 1.04
N LEU A 21 -13.46 2.18 2.05
CA LEU A 21 -13.63 0.75 2.28
C LEU A 21 -14.60 0.48 3.42
N THR A 22 -15.36 -0.62 3.29
CA THR A 22 -16.16 -1.11 4.41
C THR A 22 -15.23 -1.72 5.45
N LEU A 23 -15.78 -2.04 6.64
CA LEU A 23 -15.00 -2.65 7.72
C LEU A 23 -14.33 -3.96 7.31
N ASP A 24 -14.97 -4.71 6.39
CA ASP A 24 -14.44 -5.97 5.90
C ASP A 24 -13.72 -5.83 4.56
N GLY A 25 -13.52 -4.60 4.11
CA GLY A 25 -12.91 -4.35 2.82
C GLY A 25 -11.43 -4.64 2.79
N ILE A 26 -10.93 -4.85 1.58
CA ILE A 26 -9.50 -5.03 1.35
C ILE A 26 -9.05 -4.09 0.24
N LEU A 27 -7.78 -3.71 0.31
CA LEU A 27 -7.14 -2.90 -0.71
C LEU A 27 -6.07 -3.75 -1.38
N ILE A 28 -6.09 -3.81 -2.71
CA ILE A 28 -5.06 -4.49 -3.48
C ILE A 28 -4.47 -3.48 -4.44
N VAL A 29 -3.15 -3.32 -4.41
CA VAL A 29 -2.46 -2.33 -5.23
C VAL A 29 -1.23 -2.95 -5.86
N GLU A 30 -1.04 -2.69 -7.15
CA GLU A 30 0.17 -3.07 -7.85
C GLU A 30 1.13 -1.88 -7.84
N VAL A 31 2.33 -2.09 -7.31
CA VAL A 31 3.32 -1.04 -7.16
C VAL A 31 4.62 -1.33 -7.93
N GLY A 32 4.70 -2.48 -8.56
CA GLY A 32 5.86 -2.85 -9.36
C GLY A 32 7.15 -2.77 -8.55
N ASN A 33 8.11 -2.01 -9.05
CA ASN A 33 9.42 -1.90 -8.42
C ASN A 33 9.45 -1.05 -7.16
N SER A 34 8.32 -0.51 -6.73
CA SER A 34 8.25 0.32 -5.53
C SER A 34 8.09 -0.47 -4.24
N GLU A 35 8.05 -1.80 -4.32
CA GLU A 35 7.88 -2.66 -3.15
C GLU A 35 8.91 -2.36 -2.06
N ALA A 36 10.19 -2.37 -2.42
CA ALA A 36 11.25 -2.13 -1.44
C ALA A 36 11.14 -0.75 -0.80
N ALA A 37 10.77 0.25 -1.59
CA ALA A 37 10.62 1.62 -1.09
C ALA A 37 9.47 1.71 -0.08
N LEU A 38 8.37 1.00 -0.33
CA LEU A 38 7.25 0.98 0.59
C LEU A 38 7.59 0.31 1.92
N VAL A 39 8.29 -0.82 1.85
CA VAL A 39 8.69 -1.55 3.05
C VAL A 39 9.65 -0.70 3.89
N GLU A 40 10.55 0.01 3.24
CA GLU A 40 11.49 0.89 3.93
C GLU A 40 10.78 2.08 4.55
N ARG A 41 9.79 2.64 3.83
CA ARG A 41 9.06 3.82 4.30
C ARG A 41 8.14 3.50 5.47
N PHE A 42 7.52 2.33 5.46
CA PHE A 42 6.56 1.92 6.48
C PHE A 42 6.93 0.55 7.04
N PRO A 43 8.02 0.47 7.79
CA PRO A 43 8.54 -0.82 8.26
C PRO A 43 7.60 -1.55 9.23
N ASP A 44 6.72 -0.81 9.91
CA ASP A 44 5.79 -1.41 10.88
C ASP A 44 4.52 -1.95 10.23
N VAL A 45 4.26 -1.58 8.98
CA VAL A 45 3.05 -2.00 8.30
C VAL A 45 3.23 -3.39 7.72
N SER A 46 2.30 -4.28 8.03
CA SER A 46 2.33 -5.66 7.56
C SER A 46 1.67 -5.78 6.20
N PHE A 47 2.35 -5.31 5.17
CA PHE A 47 1.88 -5.52 3.80
C PHE A 47 1.88 -7.01 3.50
N VAL A 48 0.80 -7.50 2.90
CA VAL A 48 0.75 -8.87 2.42
C VAL A 48 1.13 -8.86 0.95
N TRP A 49 2.34 -9.29 0.65
CA TRP A 49 2.83 -9.33 -0.73
C TRP A 49 2.36 -10.60 -1.41
N LEU A 50 1.74 -10.46 -2.56
CA LEU A 50 1.16 -11.58 -3.29
C LEU A 50 2.16 -12.14 -4.29
N ASP A 51 2.24 -13.48 -4.35
CA ASP A 51 3.08 -14.18 -5.31
C ASP A 51 2.24 -14.77 -6.43
N PHE A 52 2.77 -14.74 -7.63
CA PHE A 52 2.08 -15.29 -8.79
C PHE A 52 2.95 -16.36 -9.45
N ALA A 53 2.33 -17.49 -9.77
CA ALA A 53 3.05 -18.64 -10.31
C ALA A 53 3.78 -18.36 -11.61
N LYS A 54 3.30 -17.39 -12.39
CA LYS A 54 3.88 -17.05 -13.69
C LYS A 54 4.76 -15.81 -13.65
N GLY A 55 5.24 -15.48 -12.47
CA GLY A 55 6.03 -14.27 -12.31
C GLY A 55 5.16 -13.07 -12.02
N GLY A 56 5.79 -11.91 -12.01
CA GLY A 56 5.16 -10.70 -11.54
C GLY A 56 5.31 -10.57 -10.04
N GLY A 57 5.22 -9.37 -9.55
CA GLY A 57 5.35 -9.08 -8.13
C GLY A 57 4.97 -7.64 -7.88
N GLY A 58 5.25 -7.16 -6.69
CA GLY A 58 4.93 -5.79 -6.34
C GLY A 58 3.43 -5.54 -6.24
N VAL A 59 2.68 -6.55 -5.83
CA VAL A 59 1.24 -6.41 -5.54
C VAL A 59 1.04 -6.70 -4.07
N PHE A 60 0.42 -5.79 -3.35
CA PHE A 60 0.13 -6.01 -1.95
C PHE A 60 -1.37 -6.00 -1.66
N LEU A 61 -1.73 -6.62 -0.55
CA LEU A 61 -3.07 -6.59 0.00
C LEU A 61 -3.01 -6.02 1.41
N LEU A 62 -3.91 -5.12 1.74
CA LEU A 62 -4.10 -4.64 3.10
C LEU A 62 -5.58 -4.66 3.44
N GLU A 63 -5.90 -5.17 4.63
CA GLU A 63 -7.26 -5.12 5.14
C GLU A 63 -7.60 -3.71 5.61
N SER A 64 -8.87 -3.38 5.57
CA SER A 64 -9.37 -2.08 6.00
C SER A 64 -8.95 -1.74 7.43
N SER A 65 -8.96 -2.72 8.32
CA SER A 65 -8.54 -2.52 9.71
C SER A 65 -7.08 -2.09 9.83
N VAL A 66 -6.22 -2.64 8.98
CA VAL A 66 -4.80 -2.28 8.96
C VAL A 66 -4.63 -0.86 8.44
N LEU A 67 -5.34 -0.52 7.38
CA LEU A 67 -5.30 0.85 6.83
C LEU A 67 -5.74 1.87 7.87
N ALA A 68 -6.81 1.58 8.60
CA ALA A 68 -7.30 2.49 9.63
C ALA A 68 -6.32 2.61 10.79
N HIS A 69 -5.70 1.51 11.19
CA HIS A 69 -4.73 1.49 12.28
C HIS A 69 -3.52 2.38 11.99
N TYR A 70 -3.04 2.35 10.75
CA TYR A 70 -1.85 3.12 10.38
C TYR A 70 -2.16 4.42 9.63
N ARG A 71 -3.41 4.87 9.66
CA ARG A 71 -3.84 6.05 8.90
C ARG A 71 -2.98 7.28 9.19
N ALA A 72 -2.70 7.55 10.46
CA ALA A 72 -1.90 8.71 10.85
C ALA A 72 -0.48 8.61 10.31
N GLU A 73 0.07 7.41 10.31
CA GLU A 73 1.42 7.17 9.80
C GLU A 73 1.47 7.38 8.28
N PHE A 74 0.47 6.91 7.55
CA PHE A 74 0.39 7.15 6.11
C PHE A 74 0.24 8.62 5.80
N ALA A 75 -0.55 9.34 6.58
CA ALA A 75 -0.73 10.79 6.40
C ALA A 75 0.56 11.55 6.67
N ALA A 76 1.29 11.17 7.70
CA ALA A 76 2.57 11.81 8.03
C ALA A 76 3.64 11.48 7.00
N GLY A 77 3.56 10.33 6.36
CA GLY A 77 4.50 9.89 5.35
C GLY A 77 4.30 10.54 3.99
N ALA A 78 3.17 11.13 3.78
CA ALA A 78 2.88 11.81 2.53
C ALA A 78 3.36 13.27 2.58
#